data_ddd3bc68ba8042ab9f23b98cb2d7366e
#
_entry.id   ddd3bc68ba8042ab9f23b98cb2d7366e
#
_cell.length_a   1.000
_cell.length_b   1.000
_cell.length_c   1.000
_cell.angle_alpha   90.00
_cell.angle_beta   90.00
_cell.angle_gamma   90.00
#
_symmetry.space_group_name_H-M   'P 1'
#
loop_
_entity.id
_entity.type
_entity.pdbx_description
1 polymer ?
#
loop_
_entity_poly.entity_id
_entity_poly.type
_entity_poly.pdbx_seq_one_letter_code
_entity_poly.pdbx_strand_id
1 'polypeptide(L)'
;MRRMILIEAILLSVAACSTPETIEEDFTEAQYGIEMLYVQGGTFMMGCTPEQENDCDEREKPAHEVTVSDFYIGKYEVTQKQWREIMGVDLREQLKIATGIALPLSGKNEDHPMYYVSWEDTREFIEKLNEKTGKNYRLPTEAEWEYAARGGNQGRGYKYSGSNDAGKVAWYSDNSKSRTHPVGTKEANELGICDMNGNVNEWVSDWYVDYSGDTQIDPSVPELDKYPYRVFRGGSWFNSAWYTRVSYRNAGSSKGRTGDMGFRLAISSNSK
;
A
#
# COMPACT_ATOMS: atom_id res chain seq x y z
N MET A 1 21.62 -58.74 -57.14
CA MET A 1 21.64 -57.28 -56.91
C MET A 1 20.54 -56.91 -55.89
N ARG A 2 20.90 -56.72 -54.64
CA ARG A 2 19.98 -56.26 -53.54
C ARG A 2 20.15 -54.75 -53.40
N ARG A 3 19.10 -53.99 -53.61
CA ARG A 3 19.05 -52.55 -53.36
C ARG A 3 18.77 -52.33 -51.87
N MET A 4 19.72 -51.71 -51.18
CA MET A 4 19.54 -51.16 -49.82
C MET A 4 18.78 -49.85 -49.94
N ILE A 5 17.66 -49.73 -49.22
CA ILE A 5 16.91 -48.48 -49.08
C ILE A 5 17.41 -47.85 -47.75
N LEU A 6 18.07 -46.70 -47.88
CA LEU A 6 18.41 -45.86 -46.72
C LEU A 6 17.15 -45.07 -46.31
N ILE A 7 16.73 -45.25 -45.07
CA ILE A 7 15.67 -44.43 -44.46
C ILE A 7 16.41 -43.34 -43.66
N GLU A 8 16.37 -42.11 -44.17
CA GLU A 8 16.80 -40.94 -43.39
C GLU A 8 15.70 -40.58 -42.40
N ALA A 9 16.04 -40.65 -41.09
CA ALA A 9 15.18 -40.16 -40.03
C ALA A 9 15.40 -38.66 -39.86
N ILE A 10 14.40 -37.86 -40.22
CA ILE A 10 14.37 -36.42 -39.97
C ILE A 10 14.00 -36.21 -38.50
N LEU A 11 14.99 -35.82 -37.66
CA LEU A 11 14.73 -35.31 -36.33
C LEU A 11 14.19 -33.88 -36.43
N LEU A 12 12.89 -33.71 -36.23
CA LEU A 12 12.32 -32.39 -35.95
C LEU A 12 12.70 -31.98 -34.53
N SER A 13 13.63 -31.05 -34.40
CA SER A 13 13.87 -30.35 -33.14
C SER A 13 12.74 -29.34 -32.90
N VAL A 14 11.87 -29.62 -31.94
CA VAL A 14 10.91 -28.66 -31.43
C VAL A 14 11.71 -27.70 -30.60
N ALA A 15 12.05 -26.53 -31.11
CA ALA A 15 12.54 -25.41 -30.31
C ALA A 15 11.39 -24.94 -29.42
N ALA A 16 11.48 -25.23 -28.14
CA ALA A 16 10.62 -24.60 -27.13
C ALA A 16 10.90 -23.10 -27.17
N CYS A 17 9.96 -22.32 -27.70
CA CYS A 17 9.98 -20.88 -27.62
C CYS A 17 9.65 -20.54 -26.14
N SER A 18 10.68 -20.40 -25.31
CA SER A 18 10.51 -19.78 -24.00
C SER A 18 10.14 -18.31 -24.27
N THR A 19 8.93 -17.93 -23.95
CA THR A 19 8.59 -16.52 -23.81
C THR A 19 9.61 -15.90 -22.85
N PRO A 20 10.26 -14.76 -23.20
CA PRO A 20 11.14 -14.10 -22.24
C PRO A 20 10.33 -13.82 -20.98
N GLU A 21 10.83 -14.29 -19.81
CA GLU A 21 10.32 -13.82 -18.52
C GLU A 21 10.43 -12.29 -18.53
N THR A 22 9.29 -11.61 -18.54
CA THR A 22 9.25 -10.17 -18.36
C THR A 22 9.71 -9.91 -16.93
N ILE A 23 10.93 -9.39 -16.78
CA ILE A 23 11.41 -8.91 -15.50
C ILE A 23 10.47 -7.76 -15.12
N GLU A 24 9.77 -7.93 -14.01
CA GLU A 24 8.92 -6.91 -13.44
C GLU A 24 9.82 -5.86 -12.80
N GLU A 25 9.77 -4.61 -13.30
CA GLU A 25 10.62 -3.51 -12.84
C GLU A 25 9.78 -2.39 -12.26
N ASP A 26 10.36 -1.63 -11.33
CA ASP A 26 9.80 -0.38 -10.81
C ASP A 26 9.52 0.58 -11.98
N PHE A 27 8.48 1.38 -11.85
CA PHE A 27 8.17 2.39 -12.86
C PHE A 27 7.67 3.70 -12.25
N THR A 28 7.77 4.77 -13.02
CA THR A 28 7.20 6.07 -12.68
C THR A 28 6.14 6.44 -13.71
N GLU A 29 4.93 6.79 -13.24
CA GLU A 29 3.94 7.47 -14.07
C GLU A 29 4.42 8.91 -14.30
N ALA A 30 4.96 9.14 -15.49
CA ALA A 30 5.74 10.36 -15.78
C ALA A 30 4.93 11.66 -15.68
N GLN A 31 3.62 11.61 -16.02
CA GLN A 31 2.78 12.81 -16.03
C GLN A 31 2.51 13.33 -14.62
N TYR A 32 2.36 12.43 -13.63
CA TYR A 32 1.98 12.79 -12.26
C TYR A 32 3.10 12.55 -11.25
N GLY A 33 4.24 11.99 -11.69
CA GLY A 33 5.37 11.67 -10.82
C GLY A 33 5.01 10.61 -9.77
N ILE A 34 4.17 9.63 -10.12
CA ILE A 34 3.79 8.54 -9.23
C ILE A 34 4.82 7.41 -9.39
N GLU A 35 5.65 7.20 -8.37
CA GLU A 35 6.63 6.11 -8.33
C GLU A 35 5.98 4.85 -7.78
N MET A 36 6.03 3.78 -8.58
CA MET A 36 5.49 2.45 -8.23
C MET A 36 6.62 1.45 -8.15
N LEU A 37 6.75 0.78 -7.01
CA LEU A 37 7.76 -0.24 -6.76
C LEU A 37 7.14 -1.64 -6.95
N TYR A 38 7.86 -2.50 -7.65
CA TYR A 38 7.49 -3.90 -7.79
C TYR A 38 7.73 -4.65 -6.48
N VAL A 39 6.74 -5.38 -6.04
CA VAL A 39 6.81 -6.24 -4.87
C VAL A 39 6.58 -7.68 -5.31
N GLN A 40 7.64 -8.48 -5.28
CA GLN A 40 7.50 -9.92 -5.49
C GLN A 40 6.64 -10.51 -4.38
N GLY A 41 5.62 -11.25 -4.74
CA GLY A 41 4.72 -11.92 -3.82
C GLY A 41 5.41 -12.98 -2.97
N GLY A 42 4.72 -13.42 -1.95
CA GLY A 42 5.25 -14.42 -1.02
C GLY A 42 4.32 -14.71 0.13
N THR A 43 4.75 -15.58 1.03
CA THR A 43 3.99 -15.98 2.21
C THR A 43 4.59 -15.36 3.46
N PHE A 44 3.74 -14.80 4.34
CA PHE A 44 4.15 -14.17 5.60
C PHE A 44 3.13 -14.43 6.71
N MET A 45 3.53 -14.15 7.94
CA MET A 45 2.63 -14.13 9.08
C MET A 45 2.04 -12.71 9.25
N MET A 46 0.75 -12.56 8.99
CA MET A 46 -0.01 -11.33 9.15
C MET A 46 -0.54 -11.18 10.58
N GLY A 47 -0.48 -9.97 11.14
CA GLY A 47 -1.01 -9.66 12.46
C GLY A 47 0.05 -9.58 13.55
N CYS A 48 -0.32 -9.96 14.79
CA CYS A 48 0.55 -9.91 15.97
C CYS A 48 1.61 -11.01 15.95
N THR A 49 2.77 -10.70 15.44
CA THR A 49 3.95 -11.58 15.34
C THR A 49 4.97 -11.29 16.46
N PRO A 50 5.95 -12.18 16.73
CA PRO A 50 6.87 -12.05 17.87
C PRO A 50 7.64 -10.74 17.95
N GLU A 51 7.95 -10.09 16.84
CA GLU A 51 8.65 -8.80 16.81
C GLU A 51 7.81 -7.64 17.36
N GLN A 52 6.50 -7.83 17.52
CA GLN A 52 5.62 -6.86 18.19
C GLN A 52 5.70 -6.95 19.71
N GLU A 53 6.36 -7.98 20.25
CA GLU A 53 6.51 -8.22 21.67
C GLU A 53 5.15 -8.29 22.39
N ASN A 54 4.92 -7.38 23.38
CA ASN A 54 3.65 -7.29 24.12
C ASN A 54 2.75 -6.14 23.63
N ASP A 55 3.09 -5.51 22.51
CA ASP A 55 2.42 -4.28 22.05
C ASP A 55 1.25 -4.54 21.09
N CYS A 56 0.70 -5.76 21.05
CA CYS A 56 -0.40 -6.09 20.15
C CYS A 56 -1.77 -5.63 20.66
N ASP A 57 -2.58 -5.11 19.76
CA ASP A 57 -4.02 -4.94 19.95
C ASP A 57 -4.76 -6.26 19.67
N GLU A 58 -5.95 -6.46 20.28
CA GLU A 58 -6.78 -7.65 20.00
C GLU A 58 -7.20 -7.74 18.54
N ARG A 59 -7.33 -6.61 17.84
CA ARG A 59 -7.63 -6.54 16.42
C ARG A 59 -6.55 -7.12 15.51
N GLU A 60 -5.33 -7.28 16.02
CA GLU A 60 -4.19 -7.86 15.30
C GLU A 60 -4.09 -9.38 15.47
N LYS A 61 -5.05 -9.98 16.20
CA LYS A 61 -5.03 -11.41 16.57
C LYS A 61 -6.20 -12.19 15.96
N PRO A 62 -6.00 -13.49 15.73
CA PRO A 62 -4.72 -14.21 15.80
C PRO A 62 -3.80 -13.89 14.62
N ALA A 63 -2.49 -13.99 14.83
CA ALA A 63 -1.56 -14.02 13.70
C ALA A 63 -1.82 -15.27 12.85
N HIS A 64 -1.80 -15.09 11.52
CA HIS A 64 -2.13 -16.16 10.59
C HIS A 64 -1.28 -16.06 9.32
N GLU A 65 -1.19 -17.17 8.61
CA GLU A 65 -0.40 -17.25 7.38
C GLU A 65 -1.18 -16.65 6.20
N VAL A 66 -0.54 -15.76 5.46
CA VAL A 66 -1.11 -15.13 4.26
C VAL A 66 -0.10 -15.21 3.12
N THR A 67 -0.57 -15.61 1.94
CA THR A 67 0.19 -15.52 0.69
C THR A 67 -0.39 -14.39 -0.15
N VAL A 68 0.48 -13.53 -0.69
CA VAL A 68 0.12 -12.48 -1.65
C VAL A 68 0.82 -12.73 -2.97
N SER A 69 0.11 -12.49 -4.07
CA SER A 69 0.68 -12.49 -5.42
C SER A 69 1.55 -11.25 -5.65
N ASP A 70 2.29 -11.23 -6.76
CA ASP A 70 3.07 -10.07 -7.19
C ASP A 70 2.19 -8.85 -7.43
N PHE A 71 2.65 -7.66 -7.01
CA PHE A 71 1.93 -6.41 -7.19
C PHE A 71 2.89 -5.22 -7.25
N TYR A 72 2.37 -4.06 -7.60
CA TYR A 72 3.06 -2.77 -7.47
C TYR A 72 2.42 -1.97 -6.36
N ILE A 73 3.25 -1.25 -5.60
CA ILE A 73 2.79 -0.34 -4.55
C ILE A 73 3.45 1.03 -4.72
N GLY A 74 2.71 2.08 -4.41
CA GLY A 74 3.25 3.43 -4.38
C GLY A 74 4.41 3.54 -3.39
N LYS A 75 5.56 4.02 -3.84
CA LYS A 75 6.71 4.29 -2.99
C LYS A 75 6.37 5.23 -1.85
N TYR A 76 5.46 6.15 -2.10
CA TYR A 76 4.98 7.19 -1.18
C TYR A 76 3.46 7.18 -1.08
N GLU A 77 2.96 7.86 -0.07
CA GLU A 77 1.57 8.31 0.01
C GLU A 77 1.24 9.24 -1.17
N VAL A 78 -0.02 9.29 -1.60
CA VAL A 78 -0.46 10.24 -2.63
C VAL A 78 -0.30 11.66 -2.11
N THR A 79 0.40 12.50 -2.88
CA THR A 79 0.74 13.87 -2.47
C THR A 79 -0.37 14.88 -2.77
N GLN A 80 -0.31 16.05 -2.09
CA GLN A 80 -1.22 17.17 -2.33
C GLN A 80 -1.13 17.69 -3.77
N LYS A 81 0.06 17.61 -4.40
CA LYS A 81 0.23 17.96 -5.83
C LYS A 81 -0.54 16.98 -6.71
N GLN A 82 -0.32 15.67 -6.54
CA GLN A 82 -0.99 14.64 -7.32
C GLN A 82 -2.51 14.71 -7.17
N TRP A 83 -2.98 14.91 -5.95
CA TRP A 83 -4.41 15.11 -5.69
C TRP A 83 -4.99 16.30 -6.48
N ARG A 84 -4.34 17.47 -6.40
CA ARG A 84 -4.78 18.67 -7.12
C ARG A 84 -4.79 18.47 -8.64
N GLU A 85 -3.79 17.81 -9.20
CA GLU A 85 -3.68 17.55 -10.64
C GLU A 85 -4.76 16.58 -11.16
N ILE A 86 -5.18 15.64 -10.35
CA ILE A 86 -6.20 14.65 -10.72
C ILE A 86 -7.61 15.14 -10.39
N MET A 87 -7.83 15.65 -9.18
CA MET A 87 -9.15 16.03 -8.68
C MET A 87 -9.56 17.47 -9.02
N GLY A 88 -8.59 18.33 -9.29
CA GLY A 88 -8.83 19.76 -9.60
C GLY A 88 -9.09 20.63 -8.37
N VAL A 89 -8.99 20.05 -7.14
CA VAL A 89 -9.18 20.77 -5.87
C VAL A 89 -7.91 20.66 -5.00
N ASP A 90 -7.56 21.75 -4.29
CA ASP A 90 -6.42 21.74 -3.38
C ASP A 90 -6.83 21.25 -1.96
N LEU A 91 -5.82 21.06 -1.09
CA LEU A 91 -6.06 20.64 0.29
C LEU A 91 -7.01 21.58 1.06
N ARG A 92 -6.98 22.88 0.80
CA ARG A 92 -7.85 23.85 1.50
C ARG A 92 -9.32 23.71 1.08
N GLU A 93 -9.55 23.45 -0.20
CA GLU A 93 -10.89 23.16 -0.73
C GLU A 93 -11.37 21.82 -0.21
N GLN A 94 -10.51 20.80 -0.19
CA GLN A 94 -10.83 19.50 0.38
C GLN A 94 -11.17 19.59 1.88
N LEU A 95 -10.42 20.37 2.66
CA LEU A 95 -10.75 20.64 4.06
C LEU A 95 -12.15 21.25 4.21
N LYS A 96 -12.50 22.22 3.34
CA LYS A 96 -13.82 22.84 3.36
C LYS A 96 -14.92 21.83 3.02
N ILE A 97 -14.69 20.93 2.05
CA ILE A 97 -15.59 19.81 1.73
C ILE A 97 -15.74 18.90 2.95
N ALA A 98 -14.65 18.57 3.63
CA ALA A 98 -14.66 17.66 4.77
C ALA A 98 -15.36 18.22 6.01
N THR A 99 -15.20 19.51 6.29
CA THR A 99 -15.60 20.11 7.59
C THR A 99 -16.63 21.23 7.49
N GLY A 100 -16.87 21.76 6.30
CA GLY A 100 -17.73 22.92 6.07
C GLY A 100 -17.12 24.27 6.45
N ILE A 101 -15.93 24.28 7.09
CA ILE A 101 -15.28 25.49 7.63
C ILE A 101 -13.80 25.55 7.23
N ALA A 102 -13.20 26.74 7.37
CA ALA A 102 -11.76 26.90 7.20
C ALA A 102 -11.06 26.67 8.54
N LEU A 103 -10.26 25.61 8.62
CA LEU A 103 -9.43 25.30 9.77
C LEU A 103 -7.94 25.49 9.42
N PRO A 104 -7.05 25.64 10.43
CA PRO A 104 -5.62 25.55 10.20
C PRO A 104 -5.23 24.19 9.57
N LEU A 105 -4.30 24.22 8.63
CA LEU A 105 -3.79 23.02 7.97
C LEU A 105 -2.56 22.48 8.73
N SER A 106 -2.54 21.18 8.96
CA SER A 106 -1.43 20.46 9.60
C SER A 106 -0.39 20.00 8.56
N GLY A 107 0.19 20.95 7.83
CA GLY A 107 1.15 20.71 6.73
C GLY A 107 0.51 20.93 5.36
N LYS A 108 0.93 22.00 4.70
CA LYS A 108 0.52 22.32 3.33
C LYS A 108 1.75 22.59 2.48
N ASN A 109 2.05 21.65 1.59
CA ASN A 109 3.03 21.79 0.51
C ASN A 109 2.76 20.71 -0.54
N GLU A 110 3.25 20.91 -1.76
CA GLU A 110 2.99 20.01 -2.89
C GLU A 110 3.50 18.59 -2.68
N ASP A 111 4.60 18.42 -1.96
CA ASP A 111 5.27 17.16 -1.62
C ASP A 111 4.79 16.52 -0.29
N HIS A 112 3.85 17.12 0.42
CA HIS A 112 3.22 16.52 1.57
C HIS A 112 2.13 15.53 1.16
N PRO A 113 1.83 14.49 1.98
CA PRO A 113 0.72 13.60 1.69
C PRO A 113 -0.61 14.36 1.67
N MET A 114 -1.53 13.89 0.86
CA MET A 114 -2.90 14.37 0.88
C MET A 114 -3.62 13.81 2.11
N TYR A 115 -4.47 14.63 2.75
CA TYR A 115 -5.31 14.23 3.88
C TYR A 115 -6.67 14.94 3.86
N TYR A 116 -7.55 14.66 4.81
CA TYR A 116 -8.99 14.95 4.76
C TYR A 116 -9.72 14.22 3.63
N VAL A 117 -9.27 13.05 3.26
CA VAL A 117 -9.90 12.22 2.23
C VAL A 117 -10.63 11.04 2.86
N SER A 118 -11.84 10.79 2.40
CA SER A 118 -12.60 9.58 2.74
C SER A 118 -12.16 8.43 1.83
N TRP A 119 -12.53 7.20 2.17
CA TRP A 119 -12.32 6.05 1.30
C TRP A 119 -13.04 6.23 -0.04
N GLU A 120 -14.23 6.83 -0.04
CA GLU A 120 -14.97 7.13 -1.27
C GLU A 120 -14.24 8.16 -2.14
N ASP A 121 -13.64 9.19 -1.54
CA ASP A 121 -12.82 10.18 -2.27
C ASP A 121 -11.59 9.53 -2.92
N THR A 122 -10.97 8.53 -2.25
CA THR A 122 -9.83 7.82 -2.83
C THR A 122 -10.24 7.00 -4.05
N ARG A 123 -11.43 6.42 -4.05
CA ARG A 123 -11.97 5.73 -5.22
C ARG A 123 -12.19 6.67 -6.39
N GLU A 124 -12.81 7.83 -6.14
CA GLU A 124 -12.99 8.85 -7.19
C GLU A 124 -11.66 9.32 -7.78
N PHE A 125 -10.64 9.53 -6.92
CA PHE A 125 -9.29 9.85 -7.37
C PHE A 125 -8.73 8.75 -8.28
N ILE A 126 -8.84 7.49 -7.87
CA ILE A 126 -8.34 6.33 -8.61
C ILE A 126 -9.06 6.17 -9.95
N GLU A 127 -10.37 6.32 -9.99
CA GLU A 127 -11.15 6.28 -11.23
C GLU A 127 -10.67 7.34 -12.23
N LYS A 128 -10.53 8.60 -11.79
CA LYS A 128 -10.00 9.68 -12.63
C LYS A 128 -8.55 9.48 -13.06
N LEU A 129 -7.71 8.93 -12.18
CA LEU A 129 -6.32 8.59 -12.52
C LEU A 129 -6.26 7.51 -13.60
N ASN A 130 -7.08 6.47 -13.46
CA ASN A 130 -7.18 5.38 -14.43
C ASN A 130 -7.67 5.87 -15.79
N GLU A 131 -8.70 6.72 -15.83
CA GLU A 131 -9.16 7.35 -17.05
C GLU A 131 -8.07 8.17 -17.77
N LYS A 132 -7.24 8.88 -17.00
CA LYS A 132 -6.17 9.74 -17.55
C LYS A 132 -4.95 8.96 -18.01
N THR A 133 -4.62 7.84 -17.36
CA THR A 133 -3.38 7.08 -17.61
C THR A 133 -3.58 5.81 -18.41
N GLY A 134 -4.83 5.29 -18.48
CA GLY A 134 -5.13 3.99 -19.08
C GLY A 134 -4.62 2.80 -18.27
N LYS A 135 -4.16 3.02 -17.02
CA LYS A 135 -3.69 1.99 -16.10
C LYS A 135 -4.82 1.55 -15.14
N ASN A 136 -4.56 0.51 -14.35
CA ASN A 136 -5.51 -0.06 -13.40
C ASN A 136 -5.04 0.14 -11.95
N TYR A 137 -4.84 1.40 -11.53
CA TYR A 137 -4.55 1.75 -10.14
C TYR A 137 -5.72 1.36 -9.24
N ARG A 138 -5.40 1.00 -8.02
CA ARG A 138 -6.34 0.65 -6.95
C ARG A 138 -5.73 1.00 -5.58
N LEU A 139 -6.49 0.86 -4.51
CA LEU A 139 -5.92 0.78 -3.17
C LEU A 139 -5.22 -0.58 -3.00
N PRO A 140 -4.16 -0.68 -2.19
CA PRO A 140 -3.65 -1.98 -1.76
C PRO A 140 -4.71 -2.72 -0.94
N THR A 141 -4.69 -4.06 -0.96
CA THR A 141 -5.39 -4.84 0.07
C THR A 141 -4.69 -4.66 1.41
N GLU A 142 -5.37 -4.96 2.51
CA GLU A 142 -4.76 -4.91 3.84
C GLU A 142 -3.54 -5.83 3.93
N ALA A 143 -3.63 -7.01 3.33
CA ALA A 143 -2.54 -7.99 3.29
C ALA A 143 -1.35 -7.52 2.45
N GLU A 144 -1.58 -6.94 1.28
CA GLU A 144 -0.51 -6.35 0.47
C GLU A 144 0.19 -5.21 1.19
N TRP A 145 -0.59 -4.35 1.87
CA TRP A 145 -0.06 -3.24 2.64
C TRP A 145 0.87 -3.75 3.77
N GLU A 146 0.41 -4.72 4.58
CA GLU A 146 1.20 -5.27 5.69
C GLU A 146 2.42 -6.05 5.20
N TYR A 147 2.28 -6.84 4.13
CA TYR A 147 3.39 -7.54 3.49
C TYR A 147 4.49 -6.57 3.03
N ALA A 148 4.09 -5.52 2.33
CA ALA A 148 5.00 -4.46 1.87
C ALA A 148 5.65 -3.71 3.06
N ALA A 149 4.88 -3.38 4.10
CA ALA A 149 5.38 -2.73 5.31
C ALA A 149 6.43 -3.58 6.05
N ARG A 150 6.27 -4.91 6.03
CA ARG A 150 7.22 -5.86 6.62
C ARG A 150 8.47 -6.09 5.78
N GLY A 151 8.59 -5.47 4.60
CA GLY A 151 9.73 -5.62 3.70
C GLY A 151 9.62 -6.81 2.74
N GLY A 152 8.42 -7.40 2.58
CA GLY A 152 8.19 -8.52 1.68
C GLY A 152 9.13 -9.69 1.92
N ASN A 153 9.64 -10.28 0.84
CA ASN A 153 10.64 -11.37 0.89
C ASN A 153 12.02 -10.92 1.42
N GLN A 154 12.25 -9.60 1.59
CA GLN A 154 13.49 -9.03 2.12
C GLN A 154 13.37 -8.61 3.60
N GLY A 155 12.18 -8.80 4.19
CA GLY A 155 11.84 -8.38 5.54
C GLY A 155 12.78 -8.97 6.60
N ARG A 156 13.14 -8.15 7.60
CA ARG A 156 14.08 -8.51 8.67
C ARG A 156 13.40 -8.70 10.03
N GLY A 157 12.08 -8.72 10.07
CA GLY A 157 11.33 -8.89 11.32
C GLY A 157 11.45 -7.68 12.24
N TYR A 158 11.28 -6.48 11.70
CA TYR A 158 11.24 -5.25 12.48
C TYR A 158 9.83 -4.93 12.97
N LYS A 159 9.75 -4.26 14.10
CA LYS A 159 8.49 -3.77 14.69
C LYS A 159 7.83 -2.69 13.84
N TYR A 160 8.63 -1.86 13.20
CA TYR A 160 8.23 -0.84 12.24
C TYR A 160 8.81 -1.16 10.87
N SER A 161 8.27 -0.59 9.82
CA SER A 161 8.74 -0.80 8.45
C SER A 161 10.17 -0.29 8.30
N GLY A 162 11.14 -1.21 8.18
CA GLY A 162 12.57 -0.93 7.99
C GLY A 162 13.37 -0.72 9.29
N SER A 163 12.77 -0.70 10.50
CA SER A 163 13.52 -0.46 11.75
C SER A 163 12.78 -0.92 13.00
N ASN A 164 13.50 -1.15 14.10
CA ASN A 164 12.94 -1.22 15.46
C ASN A 164 12.89 0.15 16.17
N ASP A 165 13.36 1.21 15.52
CA ASP A 165 13.32 2.59 16.01
C ASP A 165 12.34 3.41 15.17
N ALA A 166 11.15 3.72 15.73
CA ALA A 166 10.14 4.53 15.08
C ALA A 166 10.68 5.92 14.65
N GLY A 167 11.61 6.48 15.41
CA GLY A 167 12.20 7.78 15.12
C GLY A 167 12.91 7.88 13.77
N LYS A 168 13.41 6.75 13.25
CA LYS A 168 14.10 6.67 11.96
C LYS A 168 13.14 6.62 10.77
N VAL A 169 12.02 5.88 10.92
CA VAL A 169 11.14 5.50 9.82
C VAL A 169 9.77 6.16 9.86
N ALA A 170 9.40 6.85 10.95
CA ALA A 170 8.07 7.40 11.14
C ALA A 170 8.08 8.91 11.49
N TRP A 171 7.10 9.63 10.95
CA TRP A 171 6.63 10.90 11.47
C TRP A 171 5.41 10.66 12.38
N TYR A 172 5.56 10.78 13.69
CA TYR A 172 4.55 10.49 14.70
C TYR A 172 4.52 11.57 15.79
N SER A 173 3.65 11.48 16.78
CA SER A 173 3.39 12.57 17.76
C SER A 173 4.64 13.21 18.37
N ASP A 174 5.66 12.39 18.66
CA ASP A 174 6.84 12.88 19.41
C ASP A 174 7.83 13.64 18.51
N ASN A 175 7.77 13.47 17.18
CA ASN A 175 8.73 14.10 16.27
C ASN A 175 8.08 14.91 15.13
N SER A 176 6.78 14.78 14.87
CA SER A 176 6.07 15.42 13.76
C SER A 176 5.84 16.92 13.92
N LYS A 177 5.96 17.47 15.14
CA LYS A 177 5.57 18.86 15.46
C LYS A 177 4.10 19.15 15.09
N SER A 178 3.21 18.20 15.33
CA SER A 178 1.77 18.26 15.09
C SER A 178 1.40 18.59 13.64
N ARG A 179 2.12 18.01 12.67
CA ARG A 179 1.86 18.19 11.23
C ARG A 179 2.40 17.05 10.39
N THR A 180 1.89 16.93 9.15
CA THR A 180 2.50 16.09 8.12
C THR A 180 3.85 16.64 7.69
N HIS A 181 4.65 15.81 7.05
CA HIS A 181 5.96 16.16 6.47
C HIS A 181 6.01 15.74 4.99
N PRO A 182 6.96 16.29 4.20
CA PRO A 182 7.17 15.82 2.83
C PRO A 182 7.40 14.32 2.80
N VAL A 183 6.80 13.65 1.82
CA VAL A 183 6.94 12.20 1.66
C VAL A 183 8.41 11.82 1.41
N GLY A 184 8.82 10.62 1.85
CA GLY A 184 10.17 10.12 1.63
C GLY A 184 11.27 10.80 2.45
N THR A 185 10.93 11.52 3.52
CA THR A 185 11.94 12.20 4.37
C THR A 185 12.41 11.38 5.55
N LYS A 186 11.82 10.20 5.77
CA LYS A 186 12.30 9.15 6.68
C LYS A 186 12.97 8.03 5.90
N GLU A 187 13.69 7.14 6.63
CA GLU A 187 14.34 5.99 6.02
C GLU A 187 13.30 5.05 5.40
N ALA A 188 13.60 4.56 4.20
CA ALA A 188 12.79 3.54 3.53
C ALA A 188 12.99 2.16 4.16
N ASN A 189 12.04 1.25 3.93
CA ASN A 189 12.21 -0.14 4.29
C ASN A 189 13.08 -0.91 3.26
N GLU A 190 13.20 -2.22 3.43
CA GLU A 190 14.03 -3.11 2.62
C GLU A 190 13.64 -3.14 1.14
N LEU A 191 12.38 -2.79 0.80
CA LEU A 191 11.87 -2.68 -0.56
C LEU A 191 12.00 -1.27 -1.16
N GLY A 192 12.55 -0.30 -0.39
CA GLY A 192 12.63 1.09 -0.82
C GLY A 192 11.33 1.90 -0.63
N ILE A 193 10.34 1.33 0.07
CA ILE A 193 9.05 1.98 0.34
C ILE A 193 9.20 2.90 1.55
N CYS A 194 8.70 4.13 1.44
CA CYS A 194 8.74 5.13 2.50
C CYS A 194 7.38 5.33 3.16
N ASP A 195 7.42 5.90 4.37
CA ASP A 195 6.25 6.40 5.11
C ASP A 195 5.14 5.35 5.36
N MET A 196 5.53 4.04 5.40
CA MET A 196 4.63 2.97 5.86
C MET A 196 4.30 3.08 7.36
N ASN A 197 4.97 3.99 8.06
CA ASN A 197 4.80 4.28 9.48
C ASN A 197 4.63 5.79 9.70
N GLY A 198 3.53 6.21 10.26
CA GLY A 198 3.27 7.62 10.56
C GLY A 198 2.91 8.46 9.34
N ASN A 199 3.20 9.73 9.38
CA ASN A 199 2.79 10.77 8.44
C ASN A 199 1.26 10.86 8.32
N VAL A 200 0.58 10.01 7.51
CA VAL A 200 -0.88 9.87 7.53
C VAL A 200 -1.31 8.40 7.65
N ASN A 201 -2.46 8.16 8.28
CA ASN A 201 -3.12 6.87 8.18
C ASN A 201 -3.52 6.62 6.73
N GLU A 202 -3.45 5.38 6.28
CA GLU A 202 -3.69 5.02 4.88
C GLU A 202 -4.89 4.09 4.72
N TRP A 203 -5.87 4.52 3.94
CA TRP A 203 -6.96 3.66 3.51
C TRP A 203 -6.45 2.48 2.69
N VAL A 204 -6.98 1.29 2.97
CA VAL A 204 -6.82 0.10 2.13
C VAL A 204 -8.16 -0.33 1.54
N SER A 205 -8.18 -1.31 0.66
CA SER A 205 -9.40 -1.72 -0.05
C SER A 205 -10.42 -2.44 0.82
N ASP A 206 -9.98 -3.04 1.91
CA ASP A 206 -10.73 -4.02 2.67
C ASP A 206 -11.77 -3.42 3.62
N TRP A 207 -12.88 -4.11 3.77
CA TRP A 207 -13.78 -3.93 4.90
C TRP A 207 -13.15 -4.51 6.17
N TYR A 208 -13.42 -3.87 7.31
CA TYR A 208 -12.92 -4.36 8.59
C TYR A 208 -13.68 -5.62 9.01
N VAL A 209 -12.94 -6.71 9.19
CA VAL A 209 -13.38 -7.95 9.84
C VAL A 209 -12.30 -8.41 10.81
N ASP A 210 -12.70 -9.18 11.83
CA ASP A 210 -11.73 -9.83 12.71
C ASP A 210 -10.99 -10.94 11.96
N TYR A 211 -9.73 -11.16 12.30
CA TYR A 211 -8.95 -12.25 11.72
C TYR A 211 -9.50 -13.62 12.14
N SER A 212 -9.66 -14.54 11.18
CA SER A 212 -10.14 -15.90 11.45
C SER A 212 -9.04 -16.84 11.99
N GLY A 213 -7.78 -16.52 11.70
CA GLY A 213 -6.64 -17.39 11.98
C GLY A 213 -6.38 -18.45 10.91
N ASP A 214 -7.20 -18.53 9.87
CA ASP A 214 -7.00 -19.47 8.76
C ASP A 214 -5.92 -18.97 7.80
N THR A 215 -5.21 -19.91 7.14
CA THR A 215 -4.32 -19.58 6.01
C THR A 215 -5.13 -19.00 4.86
N GLN A 216 -4.64 -17.91 4.26
CA GLN A 216 -5.31 -17.18 3.19
C GLN A 216 -4.38 -16.95 2.00
N ILE A 217 -4.96 -16.88 0.79
CA ILE A 217 -4.24 -16.55 -0.45
C ILE A 217 -4.95 -15.35 -1.09
N ASP A 218 -4.20 -14.28 -1.35
CA ASP A 218 -4.69 -13.00 -1.90
C ASP A 218 -5.99 -12.54 -1.22
N PRO A 219 -6.02 -12.46 0.13
CA PRO A 219 -7.25 -12.12 0.82
C PRO A 219 -7.71 -10.72 0.43
N SER A 220 -8.99 -10.62 0.19
CA SER A 220 -9.71 -9.37 -0.05
C SER A 220 -11.09 -9.51 0.56
N VAL A 221 -11.45 -8.61 1.45
CA VAL A 221 -12.78 -8.65 2.08
C VAL A 221 -13.74 -7.86 1.20
N PRO A 222 -14.67 -8.58 0.48
CA PRO A 222 -15.64 -7.93 -0.39
C PRO A 222 -16.62 -7.08 0.42
N GLU A 223 -17.41 -6.26 -0.30
CA GLU A 223 -18.46 -5.48 0.31
C GLU A 223 -19.45 -6.37 1.05
N LEU A 224 -19.59 -6.11 2.34
CA LEU A 224 -20.54 -6.81 3.20
C LEU A 224 -21.50 -5.77 3.77
N ASP A 225 -22.78 -5.90 3.52
CA ASP A 225 -23.86 -4.99 4.00
C ASP A 225 -23.86 -4.76 5.52
N LYS A 226 -23.14 -5.59 6.27
CA LYS A 226 -23.09 -5.58 7.75
C LYS A 226 -21.96 -4.75 8.34
N TYR A 227 -20.94 -4.37 7.56
CA TYR A 227 -19.74 -3.73 8.09
C TYR A 227 -19.58 -2.32 7.50
N PRO A 228 -19.84 -1.27 8.31
CA PRO A 228 -19.79 0.11 7.80
C PRO A 228 -18.38 0.70 7.78
N TYR A 229 -17.36 -0.08 8.16
CA TYR A 229 -16.00 0.42 8.39
C TYR A 229 -15.00 -0.17 7.40
N ARG A 230 -14.16 0.69 6.84
CA ARG A 230 -12.99 0.35 6.03
C ARG A 230 -11.74 0.33 6.87
N VAL A 231 -10.82 -0.58 6.58
CA VAL A 231 -9.53 -0.67 7.26
C VAL A 231 -8.64 0.51 6.85
N PHE A 232 -7.87 1.00 7.81
CA PHE A 232 -6.72 1.87 7.57
C PHE A 232 -5.52 1.43 8.40
N ARG A 233 -4.32 1.78 7.92
CA ARG A 233 -3.04 1.29 8.41
C ARG A 233 -2.03 2.41 8.59
N GLY A 234 -0.87 2.12 9.21
CA GLY A 234 0.32 2.95 9.25
C GLY A 234 0.41 3.93 10.40
N GLY A 235 -0.70 4.34 10.99
CA GLY A 235 -0.69 5.45 11.96
C GLY A 235 -0.41 6.80 11.30
N SER A 236 -0.25 7.87 12.09
CA SER A 236 -0.13 9.22 11.54
C SER A 236 0.77 10.13 12.37
N TRP A 237 1.01 11.33 11.86
CA TRP A 237 1.70 12.41 12.56
C TRP A 237 1.12 12.74 13.95
N PHE A 238 -0.12 12.37 14.19
CA PHE A 238 -0.85 12.64 15.45
C PHE A 238 -0.78 11.48 16.44
N ASN A 239 -0.53 10.26 15.99
CA ASN A 239 -0.52 9.05 16.79
C ASN A 239 0.82 8.84 17.51
N SER A 240 0.83 8.12 18.63
CA SER A 240 2.07 7.65 19.25
C SER A 240 2.70 6.52 18.43
N ALA A 241 3.98 6.22 18.66
CA ALA A 241 4.71 5.15 17.97
C ALA A 241 3.99 3.78 18.05
N TRP A 242 3.24 3.52 19.11
CA TRP A 242 2.48 2.28 19.26
C TRP A 242 1.49 2.03 18.11
N TYR A 243 0.89 3.10 17.59
CA TYR A 243 -0.06 3.05 16.47
C TYR A 243 0.60 2.96 15.09
N THR A 244 1.93 3.15 15.02
CA THR A 244 2.64 3.14 13.74
C THR A 244 3.33 1.82 13.43
N ARG A 245 3.09 0.77 14.23
CA ARG A 245 3.63 -0.59 14.04
C ARG A 245 3.10 -1.23 12.74
N VAL A 246 3.92 -2.10 12.13
CA VAL A 246 3.55 -2.76 10.86
C VAL A 246 2.27 -3.60 10.97
N SER A 247 1.99 -4.17 12.14
CA SER A 247 0.80 -5.00 12.40
C SER A 247 -0.43 -4.22 12.86
N TYR A 248 -0.23 -2.96 13.35
CA TYR A 248 -1.36 -2.18 13.85
C TYR A 248 -2.39 -1.93 12.76
N ARG A 249 -3.64 -2.21 13.06
CA ARG A 249 -4.79 -2.00 12.19
C ARG A 249 -5.92 -1.26 12.90
N ASN A 250 -6.65 -0.48 12.15
CA ASN A 250 -7.83 0.21 12.66
C ASN A 250 -8.86 0.36 11.53
N ALA A 251 -10.03 0.89 11.89
CA ALA A 251 -11.10 1.05 10.91
C ALA A 251 -11.89 2.33 11.13
N GLY A 252 -12.45 2.84 10.05
CA GLY A 252 -13.28 4.03 10.05
C GLY A 252 -14.41 3.99 9.02
N SER A 253 -15.38 4.88 9.18
CA SER A 253 -16.45 5.03 8.20
C SER A 253 -15.87 5.37 6.82
N SER A 254 -16.37 4.70 5.76
CA SER A 254 -15.96 4.96 4.37
C SER A 254 -16.12 6.42 3.94
N LYS A 255 -16.98 7.18 4.63
CA LYS A 255 -17.24 8.61 4.41
C LYS A 255 -16.47 9.53 5.35
N GLY A 256 -15.74 8.96 6.33
CA GLY A 256 -14.95 9.72 7.30
C GLY A 256 -13.79 10.47 6.65
N ARG A 257 -13.60 11.74 7.02
CA ARG A 257 -12.51 12.61 6.56
C ARG A 257 -11.86 13.25 7.78
N THR A 258 -10.63 12.85 8.10
CA THR A 258 -9.89 13.38 9.23
C THR A 258 -8.57 14.03 8.78
N GLY A 259 -8.00 14.90 9.62
CA GLY A 259 -6.79 15.65 9.32
C GLY A 259 -5.51 14.82 9.29
N ASP A 260 -5.64 13.52 9.40
CA ASP A 260 -4.55 12.56 9.45
C ASP A 260 -4.83 11.30 8.60
N MET A 261 -5.81 11.38 7.69
CA MET A 261 -6.23 10.26 6.84
C MET A 261 -5.92 10.53 5.37
N GLY A 262 -5.06 9.71 4.78
CA GLY A 262 -4.65 9.71 3.39
C GLY A 262 -4.69 8.30 2.79
N PHE A 263 -3.84 8.03 1.80
CA PHE A 263 -3.77 6.73 1.11
C PHE A 263 -2.53 6.62 0.22
N ARG A 264 -2.20 5.40 -0.18
CA ARG A 264 -1.27 5.10 -1.28
C ARG A 264 -1.91 4.22 -2.34
N LEU A 265 -1.25 4.11 -3.48
CA LEU A 265 -1.73 3.37 -4.64
C LEU A 265 -1.12 1.96 -4.71
N ALA A 266 -1.82 1.06 -5.38
CA ALA A 266 -1.32 -0.22 -5.83
C ALA A 266 -1.78 -0.54 -7.26
N ILE A 267 -1.14 -1.51 -7.90
CA ILE A 267 -1.55 -2.13 -9.19
C ILE A 267 -1.26 -3.62 -9.08
N SER A 268 -2.15 -4.47 -9.62
CA SER A 268 -1.85 -5.90 -9.76
C SER A 268 -0.85 -6.12 -10.90
N SER A 269 0.17 -6.98 -10.72
CA SER A 269 1.25 -7.17 -11.71
C SER A 269 0.73 -7.56 -13.11
N ASN A 270 -0.36 -8.32 -13.18
CA ASN A 270 -0.98 -8.76 -14.43
C ASN A 270 -1.84 -7.69 -15.15
N SER A 271 -1.89 -6.44 -14.67
CA SER A 271 -2.79 -5.38 -15.14
C SER A 271 -2.10 -4.05 -15.52
N LYS A 272 -0.83 -4.14 -15.94
CA LYS A 272 -0.06 -2.98 -16.45
C LYS A 272 -0.68 -2.37 -17.70
#